data_8d30356811e980be0eaeb704fe9a977a
#
_entry.id   8d30356811e980be0eaeb704fe9a977a
#
_cell.length_a   1.000
_cell.length_b   1.000
_cell.length_c   1.000
_cell.angle_alpha   90.00
_cell.angle_beta   90.00
_cell.angle_gamma   90.00
#
_symmetry.space_group_name_H-M   'P 1'
#
loop_
_entity.id
_entity.type
_entity.pdbx_description
1 polymer ?
#
loop_
_entity_poly.entity_id
_entity_poly.type
_entity_poly.pdbx_seq_one_letter_code
_entity_poly.pdbx_strand_id
1 'polypeptide(L)'
;MLGLVLGEEQLLMARKDSEMTKRTIANVNASGVFTVNFPLHKGDDTFMSSKQFEKFYWPSLRKLILALVDEGIMASLFCEGRYNNRLEYIGDFPKGWVTWQFDQTDMANAKRILGKNCCVVGNVPSSLLAFGTVNDTKEYCRKLIETCAPGGGYVLTGGTAVTEAKPENLRVLMEASREYGVYR
;
A
#
# COMPACT_ATOMS: atom_id res chain seq x y z
N MET A 1 6.56 13.98 -6.00
CA MET A 1 6.92 13.54 -4.63
C MET A 1 7.99 12.47 -4.76
N LEU A 2 9.23 12.76 -4.40
CA LEU A 2 10.35 11.80 -4.46
C LEU A 2 10.34 10.99 -3.17
N GLY A 3 10.02 9.69 -3.26
CA GLY A 3 10.14 8.73 -2.16
C GLY A 3 11.40 7.88 -2.34
N LEU A 4 12.05 7.49 -1.26
CA LEU A 4 13.11 6.49 -1.31
C LEU A 4 12.48 5.09 -1.43
N VAL A 5 12.95 4.27 -2.36
CA VAL A 5 12.54 2.87 -2.48
C VAL A 5 13.66 1.99 -1.93
N LEU A 6 13.35 1.20 -0.90
CA LEU A 6 14.26 0.19 -0.39
C LEU A 6 13.97 -1.16 -1.03
N GLY A 7 14.95 -1.78 -1.64
CA GLY A 7 14.83 -3.14 -2.16
C GLY A 7 14.58 -4.17 -1.06
N GLU A 8 14.00 -5.30 -1.42
CA GLU A 8 13.61 -6.36 -0.46
C GLU A 8 14.79 -6.90 0.36
N GLU A 9 15.97 -6.97 -0.25
CA GLU A 9 17.21 -7.36 0.46
C GLU A 9 17.63 -6.34 1.52
N GLN A 10 17.54 -5.05 1.21
CA GLN A 10 17.81 -3.98 2.16
C GLN A 10 16.81 -3.99 3.32
N LEU A 11 15.54 -4.32 3.03
CA LEU A 11 14.51 -4.52 4.03
C LEU A 11 14.82 -5.68 4.97
N LEU A 12 15.26 -6.83 4.43
CA LEU A 12 15.64 -8.00 5.22
C LEU A 12 16.84 -7.71 6.11
N MET A 13 17.81 -6.96 5.63
CA MET A 13 18.98 -6.53 6.40
C MET A 13 18.61 -5.53 7.49
N ALA A 14 17.82 -4.49 7.16
CA ALA A 14 17.33 -3.52 8.13
C ALA A 14 16.47 -4.15 9.24
N ARG A 15 15.75 -5.24 8.93
CA ARG A 15 14.97 -6.00 9.91
C ARG A 15 15.82 -6.76 10.92
N LYS A 16 17.02 -7.20 10.54
CA LYS A 16 17.89 -8.02 11.39
C LYS A 16 18.82 -7.19 12.27
N ASP A 17 19.19 -6.01 11.80
CA ASP A 17 20.22 -5.20 12.43
C ASP A 17 19.71 -3.81 12.79
N SER A 18 19.71 -3.49 14.08
CA SER A 18 19.34 -2.16 14.58
C SER A 18 20.25 -1.05 14.02
N GLU A 19 21.51 -1.36 13.74
CA GLU A 19 22.46 -0.42 13.15
C GLU A 19 22.12 -0.12 11.70
N MET A 20 21.71 -1.11 10.91
CA MET A 20 21.22 -0.91 9.56
C MET A 20 19.95 -0.05 9.53
N THR A 21 19.03 -0.26 10.47
CA THR A 21 17.84 0.59 10.62
C THR A 21 18.23 2.04 10.88
N LYS A 22 19.16 2.30 11.81
CA LYS A 22 19.66 3.65 12.08
C LYS A 22 20.32 4.29 10.86
N ARG A 23 21.14 3.56 10.12
CA ARG A 23 21.77 4.03 8.88
C ARG A 23 20.74 4.35 7.80
N THR A 24 19.71 3.54 7.66
CA THR A 24 18.60 3.82 6.74
C THR A 24 17.90 5.12 7.10
N ILE A 25 17.54 5.30 8.37
CA ILE A 25 16.92 6.53 8.88
C ILE A 25 17.82 7.75 8.64
N ALA A 26 19.12 7.64 8.95
CA ALA A 26 20.08 8.73 8.73
C ALA A 26 20.17 9.13 7.25
N ASN A 27 20.20 8.15 6.33
CA ASN A 27 20.20 8.40 4.89
C ASN A 27 18.91 9.09 4.41
N VAL A 28 17.76 8.65 4.92
CA VAL A 28 16.45 9.26 4.60
C VAL A 28 16.44 10.72 5.07
N ASN A 29 16.83 10.98 6.31
CA ASN A 29 16.89 12.34 6.87
C ASN A 29 17.86 13.23 6.09
N ALA A 30 19.04 12.71 5.71
CA ALA A 30 20.00 13.45 4.90
C ALA A 30 19.51 13.77 3.49
N SER A 31 18.61 12.94 2.93
CA SER A 31 18.05 13.13 1.58
C SER A 31 16.90 14.14 1.54
N GLY A 32 16.35 14.55 2.67
CA GLY A 32 15.16 15.40 2.76
C GLY A 32 13.87 14.73 2.29
N VAL A 33 13.87 13.40 2.16
CA VAL A 33 12.70 12.60 1.78
C VAL A 33 11.88 12.31 3.04
N PHE A 34 10.57 12.40 2.95
CA PHE A 34 9.65 12.16 4.06
C PHE A 34 8.85 10.86 3.93
N THR A 35 9.10 10.06 2.89
CA THR A 35 8.39 8.79 2.66
C THR A 35 9.37 7.71 2.20
N VAL A 36 9.27 6.53 2.80
CA VAL A 36 9.99 5.33 2.37
C VAL A 36 9.00 4.33 1.79
N ASN A 37 9.29 3.83 0.60
CA ASN A 37 8.45 2.83 -0.09
C ASN A 37 9.05 1.43 0.06
N PHE A 38 8.19 0.47 0.40
CA PHE A 38 8.54 -0.92 0.65
C PHE A 38 7.77 -1.85 -0.28
N PRO A 39 8.40 -2.49 -1.27
CA PRO A 39 7.78 -3.59 -1.98
C PRO A 39 7.76 -4.85 -1.10
N LEU A 40 6.57 -5.41 -0.89
CA LEU A 40 6.36 -6.57 -0.03
C LEU A 40 5.89 -7.77 -0.86
N HIS A 41 6.83 -8.42 -1.57
CA HIS A 41 6.51 -9.53 -2.45
C HIS A 41 6.26 -10.86 -1.72
N LYS A 42 6.92 -11.07 -0.56
CA LYS A 42 6.89 -12.35 0.17
C LYS A 42 5.99 -12.37 1.41
N GLY A 43 5.28 -11.29 1.69
CA GLY A 43 4.33 -11.23 2.80
C GLY A 43 2.93 -11.74 2.47
N ASP A 44 2.68 -12.07 1.23
CA ASP A 44 1.36 -12.41 0.71
C ASP A 44 0.80 -13.72 1.29
N ASP A 45 -0.51 -13.92 1.14
CA ASP A 45 -1.23 -15.05 1.73
C ASP A 45 -0.82 -16.41 1.15
N THR A 46 -0.26 -16.43 -0.08
CA THR A 46 0.12 -17.65 -0.79
C THR A 46 1.55 -18.08 -0.50
N PHE A 47 2.42 -17.12 -0.14
CA PHE A 47 3.84 -17.40 0.10
C PHE A 47 4.10 -18.02 1.48
N MET A 48 3.40 -17.57 2.52
CA MET A 48 3.58 -18.11 3.86
C MET A 48 2.26 -18.21 4.64
N SER A 49 2.18 -19.13 5.60
CA SER A 49 1.04 -19.22 6.50
C SER A 49 0.94 -18.00 7.43
N SER A 50 -0.26 -17.75 7.98
CA SER A 50 -0.46 -16.66 8.96
C SER A 50 0.43 -16.80 10.19
N LYS A 51 0.66 -18.03 10.66
CA LYS A 51 1.59 -18.31 11.78
C LYS A 51 3.04 -17.94 11.45
N GLN A 52 3.48 -18.22 10.23
CA GLN A 52 4.84 -17.85 9.79
C GLN A 52 4.96 -16.34 9.62
N PHE A 53 3.95 -15.69 9.04
CA PHE A 53 3.90 -14.24 8.91
C PHE A 53 4.00 -13.57 10.28
N GLU A 54 3.14 -13.95 11.24
CA GLU A 54 3.12 -13.43 12.60
C GLU A 54 4.45 -13.62 13.34
N LYS A 55 5.05 -14.82 13.21
CA LYS A 55 6.26 -15.18 13.96
C LYS A 55 7.55 -14.62 13.34
N PHE A 56 7.69 -14.65 12.02
CA PHE A 56 8.98 -14.42 11.37
C PHE A 56 9.01 -13.14 10.52
N TYR A 57 7.88 -12.75 9.92
CA TYR A 57 7.85 -11.63 8.99
C TYR A 57 7.42 -10.32 9.65
N TRP A 58 6.28 -10.34 10.31
CA TRP A 58 5.63 -9.16 10.85
C TRP A 58 6.42 -8.43 11.96
N PRO A 59 7.00 -9.09 12.97
CA PRO A 59 7.62 -8.37 14.08
C PRO A 59 8.76 -7.46 13.65
N SER A 60 9.61 -7.92 12.72
CA SER A 60 10.73 -7.14 12.20
C SER A 60 10.26 -5.98 11.30
N LEU A 61 9.26 -6.23 10.45
CA LEU A 61 8.68 -5.20 9.59
C LEU A 61 8.00 -4.12 10.43
N ARG A 62 7.18 -4.50 11.41
CA ARG A 62 6.51 -3.58 12.32
C ARG A 62 7.50 -2.68 13.06
N LYS A 63 8.57 -3.27 13.60
CA LYS A 63 9.64 -2.53 14.28
C LYS A 63 10.28 -1.49 13.37
N LEU A 64 10.57 -1.84 12.13
CA LEU A 64 11.13 -0.91 11.16
C LEU A 64 10.17 0.22 10.82
N ILE A 65 8.89 -0.09 10.57
CA ILE A 65 7.87 0.93 10.28
C ILE A 65 7.74 1.91 11.45
N LEU A 66 7.65 1.41 12.68
CA LEU A 66 7.55 2.27 13.87
C LEU A 66 8.79 3.15 14.04
N ALA A 67 9.99 2.63 13.82
CA ALA A 67 11.22 3.43 13.89
C ALA A 67 11.24 4.57 12.85
N LEU A 68 10.68 4.37 11.67
CA LEU A 68 10.52 5.45 10.67
C LEU A 68 9.49 6.48 11.13
N VAL A 69 8.36 6.02 11.64
CA VAL A 69 7.27 6.89 12.13
C VAL A 69 7.75 7.74 13.30
N ASP A 70 8.53 7.20 14.23
CA ASP A 70 9.11 7.93 15.36
C ASP A 70 10.06 9.05 14.90
N GLU A 71 10.68 8.90 13.74
CA GLU A 71 11.54 9.92 13.11
C GLU A 71 10.75 10.87 12.16
N GLY A 72 9.42 10.80 12.15
CA GLY A 72 8.59 11.63 11.28
C GLY A 72 8.63 11.24 9.80
N ILE A 73 8.97 9.99 9.49
CA ILE A 73 9.06 9.46 8.13
C ILE A 73 7.86 8.56 7.86
N MET A 74 7.12 8.85 6.80
CA MET A 74 5.99 8.03 6.37
C MET A 74 6.45 6.70 5.76
N ALA A 75 5.75 5.62 6.08
CA ALA A 75 5.94 4.32 5.45
C ALA A 75 4.86 4.05 4.41
N SER A 76 5.25 3.76 3.18
CA SER A 76 4.37 3.36 2.09
C SER A 76 4.71 1.93 1.68
N LEU A 77 3.75 1.02 1.85
CA LEU A 77 3.96 -0.41 1.66
C LEU A 77 3.14 -0.90 0.48
N PHE A 78 3.83 -1.44 -0.53
CA PHE A 78 3.21 -2.08 -1.68
C PHE A 78 3.08 -3.59 -1.44
N CYS A 79 1.84 -4.02 -1.23
CA CYS A 79 1.46 -5.40 -0.96
C CYS A 79 1.07 -6.10 -2.26
N GLU A 80 2.04 -6.68 -2.94
CA GLU A 80 1.81 -7.46 -4.15
C GLU A 80 1.16 -8.80 -3.79
N GLY A 81 0.11 -9.18 -4.55
CA GLY A 81 -0.66 -10.38 -4.28
C GLY A 81 -1.81 -10.15 -3.28
N ARG A 82 -2.09 -11.15 -2.44
CA ARG A 82 -3.22 -11.17 -1.51
C ARG A 82 -2.76 -11.00 -0.07
N TYR A 83 -3.37 -10.05 0.64
CA TYR A 83 -3.08 -9.77 2.05
C TYR A 83 -4.34 -9.85 2.93
N ASN A 84 -5.36 -10.59 2.50
CA ASN A 84 -6.62 -10.69 3.24
C ASN A 84 -6.42 -11.25 4.67
N ASN A 85 -5.59 -12.28 4.81
CA ASN A 85 -5.27 -12.91 6.09
C ASN A 85 -4.23 -12.13 6.92
N ARG A 86 -3.77 -10.98 6.44
CA ARG A 86 -2.78 -10.11 7.12
C ARG A 86 -3.42 -8.87 7.72
N LEU A 87 -4.62 -8.49 7.26
CA LEU A 87 -5.25 -7.21 7.60
C LEU A 87 -5.33 -6.96 9.11
N GLU A 88 -5.67 -7.97 9.90
CA GLU A 88 -5.78 -7.83 11.35
C GLU A 88 -4.42 -7.60 12.07
N TYR A 89 -3.30 -7.98 11.43
CA TYR A 89 -1.96 -7.76 11.99
C TYR A 89 -1.43 -6.36 11.70
N ILE A 90 -1.77 -5.80 10.53
CA ILE A 90 -1.07 -4.65 9.95
C ILE A 90 -1.72 -3.29 10.20
N GLY A 91 -2.76 -3.22 11.04
CA GLY A 91 -3.55 -2.00 11.27
C GLY A 91 -3.12 -1.12 12.45
N ASP A 92 -2.24 -1.62 13.33
CA ASP A 92 -1.88 -0.96 14.59
C ASP A 92 -0.68 -0.02 14.42
N PHE A 93 -0.95 1.18 13.88
CA PHE A 93 0.02 2.26 13.71
C PHE A 93 -0.55 3.62 14.12
N PRO A 94 0.30 4.61 14.43
CA PRO A 94 -0.12 5.99 14.60
C PRO A 94 -0.85 6.50 13.35
N LYS A 95 -1.93 7.27 13.57
CA LYS A 95 -2.82 7.71 12.50
C LYS A 95 -2.09 8.58 11.46
N GLY A 96 -2.24 8.21 10.18
CA GLY A 96 -1.78 9.00 9.05
C GLY A 96 -0.33 8.79 8.62
N TRP A 97 0.41 7.90 9.30
CA TRP A 97 1.83 7.67 9.00
C TRP A 97 2.11 6.47 8.11
N VAL A 98 1.14 5.58 7.91
CA VAL A 98 1.32 4.35 7.14
C VAL A 98 0.31 4.27 6.01
N THR A 99 0.82 3.94 4.84
CA THR A 99 0.02 3.74 3.63
C THR A 99 0.19 2.30 3.15
N TRP A 100 -0.93 1.62 2.92
CA TRP A 100 -0.99 0.27 2.40
C TRP A 100 -1.56 0.26 0.99
N GLN A 101 -0.72 0.00 -0.01
CA GLN A 101 -1.16 -0.20 -1.39
C GLN A 101 -1.38 -1.70 -1.63
N PHE A 102 -2.58 -2.05 -2.06
CA PHE A 102 -2.97 -3.44 -2.30
C PHE A 102 -3.15 -3.74 -3.79
N ASP A 103 -2.81 -4.97 -4.15
CA ASP A 103 -3.02 -5.54 -5.48
C ASP A 103 -4.33 -6.37 -5.51
N GLN A 104 -4.36 -7.56 -4.92
CA GLN A 104 -5.49 -8.50 -4.99
C GLN A 104 -6.24 -8.66 -3.66
N THR A 105 -6.09 -7.72 -2.77
CA THR A 105 -6.76 -7.74 -1.46
C THR A 105 -8.17 -7.17 -1.56
N ASP A 106 -9.10 -7.68 -0.76
CA ASP A 106 -10.45 -7.13 -0.60
C ASP A 106 -10.37 -5.73 0.01
N MET A 107 -10.69 -4.73 -0.80
CA MET A 107 -10.59 -3.32 -0.42
C MET A 107 -11.64 -2.88 0.60
N ALA A 108 -12.82 -3.50 0.60
CA ALA A 108 -13.85 -3.21 1.60
C ALA A 108 -13.37 -3.65 3.00
N ASN A 109 -12.82 -4.86 3.10
CA ASN A 109 -12.22 -5.34 4.35
C ASN A 109 -10.99 -4.55 4.74
N ALA A 110 -10.10 -4.25 3.79
CA ALA A 110 -8.92 -3.42 4.05
C ALA A 110 -9.32 -2.06 4.61
N LYS A 111 -10.29 -1.39 4.01
CA LYS A 111 -10.79 -0.10 4.50
C LYS A 111 -11.42 -0.20 5.88
N ARG A 112 -12.24 -1.22 6.12
CA ARG A 112 -12.91 -1.45 7.41
C ARG A 112 -11.91 -1.65 8.55
N ILE A 113 -10.84 -2.42 8.30
CA ILE A 113 -9.85 -2.78 9.32
C ILE A 113 -8.80 -1.69 9.49
N LEU A 114 -8.22 -1.21 8.39
CA LEU A 114 -7.06 -0.32 8.42
C LEU A 114 -7.43 1.16 8.38
N GLY A 115 -8.57 1.51 7.80
CA GLY A 115 -8.92 2.89 7.45
C GLY A 115 -9.08 3.85 8.64
N LYS A 116 -9.09 3.33 9.87
CA LYS A 116 -9.08 4.16 11.09
C LYS A 116 -7.73 4.87 11.29
N ASN A 117 -6.64 4.18 11.02
CA ASN A 117 -5.28 4.65 11.30
C ASN A 117 -4.41 4.82 10.05
N CYS A 118 -4.62 3.99 9.03
CA CYS A 118 -3.79 3.92 7.85
C CYS A 118 -4.52 4.42 6.59
N CYS A 119 -3.75 4.87 5.62
CA CYS A 119 -4.27 5.13 4.28
C CYS A 119 -4.28 3.80 3.48
N VAL A 120 -5.37 3.56 2.75
CA VAL A 120 -5.55 2.39 1.88
C VAL A 120 -5.49 2.85 0.43
N VAL A 121 -4.69 2.17 -0.39
CA VAL A 121 -4.40 2.56 -1.77
C VAL A 121 -4.66 1.38 -2.71
N GLY A 122 -5.22 1.63 -3.86
CA GLY A 122 -5.48 0.60 -4.89
C GLY A 122 -6.96 0.51 -5.21
N ASN A 123 -7.43 -0.55 -5.82
CA ASN A 123 -6.69 -1.66 -6.44
C ASN A 123 -7.36 -2.02 -7.79
N VAL A 124 -7.35 -1.07 -8.72
CA VAL A 124 -7.89 -1.37 -10.05
C VAL A 124 -7.02 -2.45 -10.70
N PRO A 125 -7.59 -3.62 -11.08
CA PRO A 125 -6.82 -4.70 -11.66
C PRO A 125 -6.14 -4.28 -12.97
N SER A 126 -4.84 -4.62 -13.13
CA SER A 126 -4.11 -4.36 -14.38
C SER A 126 -4.76 -5.05 -15.58
N SER A 127 -5.32 -6.25 -15.39
CA SER A 127 -6.09 -6.95 -16.42
C SER A 127 -7.34 -6.17 -16.88
N LEU A 128 -8.01 -5.48 -15.97
CA LEU A 128 -9.15 -4.62 -16.32
C LEU A 128 -8.69 -3.42 -17.16
N LEU A 129 -7.56 -2.81 -16.79
CA LEU A 129 -6.97 -1.70 -17.53
C LEU A 129 -6.49 -2.11 -18.93
N ALA A 130 -5.96 -3.35 -19.07
CA ALA A 130 -5.46 -3.87 -20.33
C ALA A 130 -6.57 -4.40 -21.26
N PHE A 131 -7.54 -5.13 -20.72
CA PHE A 131 -8.49 -5.89 -21.53
C PHE A 131 -9.96 -5.48 -21.35
N GLY A 132 -10.29 -4.79 -20.25
CA GLY A 132 -11.63 -4.34 -19.96
C GLY A 132 -12.17 -3.30 -20.95
N THR A 133 -13.47 -3.03 -20.85
CA THR A 133 -14.10 -1.90 -21.53
C THR A 133 -13.98 -0.64 -20.69
N VAL A 134 -14.18 0.52 -21.33
CA VAL A 134 -14.28 1.83 -20.65
C VAL A 134 -15.35 1.81 -19.56
N ASN A 135 -16.51 1.22 -19.86
CA ASN A 135 -17.62 1.15 -18.91
C ASN A 135 -17.31 0.24 -17.71
N ASP A 136 -16.69 -0.92 -17.93
CA ASP A 136 -16.30 -1.83 -16.83
C ASP A 136 -15.28 -1.15 -15.92
N THR A 137 -14.31 -0.44 -16.51
CA THR A 137 -13.29 0.30 -15.76
C THR A 137 -13.91 1.43 -14.93
N LYS A 138 -14.82 2.21 -15.53
CA LYS A 138 -15.54 3.30 -14.84
C LYS A 138 -16.34 2.76 -13.64
N GLU A 139 -17.11 1.71 -13.88
CA GLU A 139 -17.95 1.09 -12.85
C GLU A 139 -17.13 0.49 -11.70
N TYR A 140 -16.00 -0.15 -12.02
CA TYR A 140 -15.08 -0.67 -11.00
C TYR A 140 -14.49 0.45 -10.14
N CYS A 141 -14.01 1.52 -10.78
CA CYS A 141 -13.49 2.70 -10.08
C CYS A 141 -14.56 3.35 -9.20
N ARG A 142 -15.78 3.50 -9.71
CA ARG A 142 -16.92 4.05 -8.96
C ARG A 142 -17.17 3.24 -7.68
N LYS A 143 -17.28 1.91 -7.79
CA LYS A 143 -17.49 1.00 -6.64
C LYS A 143 -16.37 1.09 -5.60
N LEU A 144 -15.11 1.15 -6.04
CA LEU A 144 -13.98 1.33 -5.14
C LEU A 144 -14.06 2.65 -4.37
N ILE A 145 -14.38 3.75 -5.04
CA ILE A 145 -14.51 5.06 -4.42
C ILE A 145 -15.67 5.06 -3.42
N GLU A 146 -16.84 4.59 -3.82
CA GLU A 146 -18.03 4.50 -2.94
C GLU A 146 -17.76 3.66 -1.68
N THR A 147 -16.95 2.60 -1.81
CA THR A 147 -16.62 1.70 -0.70
C THR A 147 -15.51 2.27 0.19
N CYS A 148 -14.48 2.86 -0.40
CA CYS A 148 -13.24 3.16 0.33
C CYS A 148 -13.04 4.65 0.63
N ALA A 149 -13.68 5.58 -0.09
CA ALA A 149 -13.50 7.01 0.15
C ALA A 149 -14.19 7.55 1.42
N PRO A 150 -15.33 7.02 1.89
CA PRO A 150 -15.98 7.54 3.10
C PRO A 150 -15.01 7.61 4.29
N GLY A 151 -14.98 8.79 4.95
CA GLY A 151 -14.08 9.05 6.08
C GLY A 151 -12.63 9.37 5.70
N GLY A 152 -12.30 9.48 4.41
CA GLY A 152 -10.93 9.81 3.93
C GLY A 152 -9.95 8.64 3.99
N GLY A 153 -8.65 8.92 3.77
CA GLY A 153 -7.59 7.89 3.85
C GLY A 153 -7.68 6.82 2.76
N TYR A 154 -8.13 7.18 1.57
CA TYR A 154 -8.15 6.31 0.39
C TYR A 154 -7.53 7.00 -0.82
N VAL A 155 -6.77 6.25 -1.62
CA VAL A 155 -6.22 6.70 -2.90
C VAL A 155 -6.55 5.67 -3.98
N LEU A 156 -7.29 6.09 -5.01
CA LEU A 156 -7.59 5.27 -6.19
C LEU A 156 -6.35 5.15 -7.08
N THR A 157 -5.92 3.92 -7.35
CA THR A 157 -4.83 3.61 -8.29
C THR A 157 -4.93 2.17 -8.80
N GLY A 158 -4.04 1.78 -9.71
CA GLY A 158 -3.87 0.37 -10.06
C GLY A 158 -3.40 -0.48 -8.88
N GLY A 159 -3.73 -1.75 -8.88
CA GLY A 159 -3.34 -2.68 -7.81
C GLY A 159 -1.85 -3.01 -7.86
N THR A 160 -1.32 -3.26 -9.05
CA THR A 160 0.10 -3.58 -9.29
C THR A 160 0.70 -2.64 -10.34
N ALA A 161 1.94 -2.91 -10.75
CA ALA A 161 2.57 -2.17 -11.85
C ALA A 161 1.73 -2.30 -13.13
N VAL A 162 1.41 -1.17 -13.73
CA VAL A 162 0.66 -1.11 -14.98
C VAL A 162 1.66 -1.20 -16.12
N THR A 163 1.88 -2.41 -16.65
CA THR A 163 2.80 -2.65 -17.77
C THR A 163 2.12 -2.48 -19.12
N GLU A 164 0.85 -2.85 -19.19
CA GLU A 164 0.00 -2.71 -20.37
C GLU A 164 -1.36 -2.19 -19.96
N ALA A 165 -1.84 -1.14 -20.61
CA ALA A 165 -3.19 -0.62 -20.41
C ALA A 165 -3.65 0.10 -21.66
N LYS A 166 -4.94 0.03 -21.94
CA LYS A 166 -5.56 0.87 -22.97
C LYS A 166 -5.56 2.32 -22.51
N PRO A 167 -5.10 3.27 -23.34
CA PRO A 167 -5.09 4.70 -22.97
C PRO A 167 -6.46 5.22 -22.54
N GLU A 168 -7.53 4.74 -23.14
CA GLU A 168 -8.91 5.09 -22.77
C GLU A 168 -9.28 4.63 -21.36
N ASN A 169 -8.82 3.45 -20.93
CA ASN A 169 -9.08 2.92 -19.57
C ASN A 169 -8.28 3.70 -18.52
N LEU A 170 -7.05 4.11 -18.81
CA LEU A 170 -6.29 5.01 -17.92
C LEU A 170 -6.95 6.39 -17.80
N ARG A 171 -7.46 6.93 -18.91
CA ARG A 171 -8.21 8.20 -18.88
C ARG A 171 -9.45 8.10 -18.00
N VAL A 172 -10.21 7.03 -18.16
CA VAL A 172 -11.41 6.78 -17.37
C VAL A 172 -11.11 6.62 -15.88
N LEU A 173 -10.00 5.97 -15.51
CA LEU A 173 -9.57 5.91 -14.10
C LEU A 173 -9.39 7.33 -13.52
N MET A 174 -8.74 8.22 -14.28
CA MET A 174 -8.52 9.60 -13.86
C MET A 174 -9.83 10.41 -13.80
N GLU A 175 -10.71 10.20 -14.77
CA GLU A 175 -12.03 10.86 -14.82
C GLU A 175 -12.93 10.40 -13.67
N ALA A 176 -12.98 9.10 -13.38
CA ALA A 176 -13.73 8.54 -12.26
C ALA A 176 -13.26 9.08 -10.92
N SER A 177 -11.95 9.30 -10.74
CA SER A 177 -11.42 9.90 -9.51
C SER A 177 -11.89 11.33 -9.31
N ARG A 178 -12.07 12.10 -10.39
CA ARG A 178 -12.59 13.49 -10.36
C ARG A 178 -14.11 13.54 -10.18
N GLU A 179 -14.82 12.61 -10.82
CA GLU A 179 -16.28 12.56 -10.81
C GLU A 179 -16.84 12.07 -9.47
N TYR A 180 -16.25 11.00 -8.93
CA TYR A 180 -16.76 10.31 -7.73
C TYR A 180 -15.92 10.55 -6.47
N GLY A 181 -14.67 10.97 -6.61
CA GLY A 181 -13.72 11.13 -5.49
C GLY A 181 -13.81 12.48 -4.78
N VAL A 182 -14.91 13.19 -4.88
CA VAL A 182 -15.12 14.47 -4.20
C VAL A 182 -15.52 14.22 -2.75
N TYR A 183 -14.66 14.60 -1.83
CA TYR A 183 -14.97 14.59 -0.39
C TYR A 183 -16.00 15.69 -0.08
N ARG A 184 -17.09 15.30 0.53
CA ARG A 184 -18.16 16.20 1.00
C ARG A 184 -18.15 16.27 2.52
#